data_195116ba1e5e54bcae743771222f38bc
#
_entry.id   195116ba1e5e54bcae743771222f38bc
#
_cell.length_a   1.000
_cell.length_b   1.000
_cell.length_c   1.000
_cell.angle_alpha   90.00
_cell.angle_beta   90.00
_cell.angle_gamma   90.00
#
_symmetry.space_group_name_H-M   'P 1'
#
loop_
_entity.id
_entity.type
_entity.pdbx_description
1 polymer ?
#
loop_
_entity_poly.entity_id
_entity_poly.type
_entity_poly.pdbx_seq_one_letter_code
_entity_poly.pdbx_strand_id
1 'polypeptide(L)'
;MRRKFIGVICRVLCATVILCGCGAEVKMPEQENLPVLTIGSDEYEPFIYISDSKTYEGIDVDIAEEACRRIGYRAEFKIIRWDDKDTYIENGNVDCLWGSFSMDGREDAYQWAGPYMTSKQCVLVRTDSDIYTLNDLNGKKVAVQATTKPEEIFLKRSASDIPMVESVYSFVETEEAFAALRKGYVDACASHDYRIGTYLKNALSKYRVLDQELMTSHLGVAFSKGFDSNVVQKLSAALNEMKSDGTIDEIMRKYE
;
A
#
# COMPACT_ATOMS: atom_id res chain seq x y z
N MET A 1 83.19 47.49 0.74
CA MET A 1 82.04 48.39 0.90
C MET A 1 80.79 47.53 1.06
N ARG A 2 80.21 47.43 2.25
CA ARG A 2 79.01 46.65 2.56
C ARG A 2 77.82 47.58 2.58
N ARG A 3 76.86 47.36 1.73
CA ARG A 3 75.51 48.00 1.80
C ARG A 3 74.54 47.05 2.43
N LYS A 4 73.96 47.41 3.58
CA LYS A 4 72.91 46.75 4.29
C LYS A 4 71.55 47.13 3.66
N PHE A 5 70.75 46.14 3.26
CA PHE A 5 69.34 46.33 2.94
C PHE A 5 68.51 46.01 4.17
N ILE A 6 67.75 47.00 4.59
CA ILE A 6 66.73 46.88 5.66
C ILE A 6 65.45 46.47 5.00
N GLY A 7 64.95 45.23 5.32
CA GLY A 7 63.65 44.75 4.89
C GLY A 7 62.54 45.16 5.88
N VAL A 8 61.57 45.88 5.40
CA VAL A 8 60.33 46.22 6.13
C VAL A 8 59.40 45.06 6.05
N ILE A 9 59.08 44.42 7.18
CA ILE A 9 58.06 43.36 7.29
C ILE A 9 56.72 44.02 7.56
N CYS A 10 55.83 44.03 6.54
CA CYS A 10 54.43 44.45 6.66
C CYS A 10 53.64 43.27 7.23
N ARG A 11 53.23 43.36 8.50
CA ARG A 11 52.28 42.37 9.10
C ARG A 11 50.88 42.72 8.70
N VAL A 12 50.29 41.93 7.78
CA VAL A 12 48.86 41.94 7.48
C VAL A 12 48.15 41.10 8.55
N LEU A 13 47.38 41.77 9.38
CA LEU A 13 46.51 41.14 10.38
C LEU A 13 45.21 40.66 9.66
N CYS A 14 45.15 39.36 9.31
CA CYS A 14 43.88 38.74 8.86
C CYS A 14 42.97 38.50 10.08
N ALA A 15 41.96 39.35 10.24
CA ALA A 15 40.88 39.10 11.18
C ALA A 15 39.95 38.03 10.59
N THR A 16 40.09 36.79 11.05
CA THR A 16 39.14 35.71 10.78
C THR A 16 37.86 35.92 11.63
N VAL A 17 36.79 36.40 10.98
CA VAL A 17 35.44 36.42 11.59
C VAL A 17 34.94 34.99 11.57
N ILE A 18 34.96 34.33 12.75
CA ILE A 18 34.28 33.03 12.94
C ILE A 18 32.80 33.34 13.12
N LEU A 19 32.02 33.13 12.05
CA LEU A 19 30.57 33.05 12.15
C LEU A 19 30.19 31.73 12.86
N CYS A 20 29.99 31.82 14.19
CA CYS A 20 29.28 30.76 14.92
C CYS A 20 27.82 30.73 14.45
N GLY A 21 27.53 29.95 13.42
CA GLY A 21 26.18 29.55 13.10
C GLY A 21 25.70 28.58 14.19
N CYS A 22 24.88 29.06 15.14
CA CYS A 22 24.07 28.18 15.97
C CYS A 22 23.04 27.51 15.09
N GLY A 23 23.43 26.42 14.43
CA GLY A 23 22.47 25.44 13.95
C GLY A 23 21.90 24.75 15.18
N ALA A 24 20.66 25.07 15.57
CA ALA A 24 19.93 24.23 16.48
C ALA A 24 19.78 22.86 15.79
N GLU A 25 20.55 21.87 16.22
CA GLU A 25 20.25 20.48 15.90
C GLU A 25 18.83 20.21 16.44
N VAL A 26 17.87 20.12 15.53
CA VAL A 26 16.55 19.55 15.87
C VAL A 26 16.83 18.08 16.14
N LYS A 27 17.06 17.73 17.41
CA LYS A 27 17.08 16.34 17.86
C LYS A 27 15.72 15.75 17.50
N MET A 28 15.71 14.87 16.50
CA MET A 28 14.54 14.02 16.28
C MET A 28 14.28 13.25 17.58
N PRO A 29 13.02 13.19 18.07
CA PRO A 29 12.71 12.39 19.23
C PRO A 29 13.13 10.94 18.99
N GLU A 30 13.70 10.29 20.03
CA GLU A 30 14.01 8.85 19.95
C GLU A 30 12.74 8.11 19.53
N GLN A 31 12.85 7.21 18.57
CA GLN A 31 11.70 6.47 17.97
C GLN A 31 10.79 5.82 19.01
N GLU A 32 11.31 5.44 20.17
CA GLU A 32 10.55 4.84 21.28
C GLU A 32 9.52 5.78 21.93
N ASN A 33 9.67 7.10 21.79
CA ASN A 33 8.78 8.11 22.41
C ASN A 33 7.77 8.74 21.43
N LEU A 34 7.73 8.28 20.17
CA LEU A 34 6.75 8.78 19.21
C LEU A 34 5.36 8.19 19.47
N PRO A 35 4.29 8.96 19.22
CA PRO A 35 2.94 8.40 19.23
C PRO A 35 2.85 7.28 18.19
N VAL A 36 2.05 6.28 18.50
CA VAL A 36 1.85 5.10 17.63
C VAL A 36 0.62 5.30 16.77
N LEU A 37 0.71 4.87 15.51
CA LEU A 37 -0.43 4.64 14.64
C LEU A 37 -0.55 3.14 14.42
N THR A 38 -1.60 2.52 14.96
CA THR A 38 -1.86 1.08 14.84
C THR A 38 -2.59 0.79 13.54
N ILE A 39 -1.94 0.04 12.66
CA ILE A 39 -2.40 -0.26 11.31
C ILE A 39 -2.93 -1.68 11.24
N GLY A 40 -4.20 -1.84 10.84
CA GLY A 40 -4.83 -3.14 10.62
C GLY A 40 -4.81 -3.55 9.14
N SER A 41 -4.38 -4.79 8.88
CA SER A 41 -4.46 -5.44 7.58
C SER A 41 -4.52 -6.95 7.76
N ASP A 42 -4.95 -7.69 6.73
CA ASP A 42 -4.65 -9.12 6.60
C ASP A 42 -3.26 -9.32 5.98
N GLU A 43 -2.80 -10.56 5.91
CA GLU A 43 -1.61 -10.89 5.14
C GLU A 43 -1.95 -10.87 3.63
N TYR A 44 -1.41 -9.88 2.93
CA TYR A 44 -1.71 -9.63 1.52
C TYR A 44 -0.43 -9.29 0.73
N GLU A 45 0.40 -10.29 0.47
CA GLU A 45 1.64 -10.12 -0.30
C GLU A 45 1.36 -9.64 -1.74
N PRO A 46 2.07 -8.63 -2.28
CA PRO A 46 3.30 -8.03 -1.77
C PRO A 46 3.08 -6.75 -0.93
N PHE A 47 1.85 -6.42 -0.52
CA PHE A 47 1.53 -5.18 0.19
C PHE A 47 1.91 -5.23 1.67
N ILE A 48 1.48 -6.27 2.37
CA ILE A 48 1.82 -6.55 3.76
C ILE A 48 1.86 -8.05 4.00
N TYR A 49 2.93 -8.54 4.59
CA TYR A 49 3.11 -9.96 4.93
C TYR A 49 4.12 -10.12 6.06
N ILE A 50 4.14 -11.29 6.69
CA ILE A 50 5.14 -11.64 7.69
C ILE A 50 6.21 -12.47 7.02
N SER A 51 7.45 -11.97 7.00
CA SER A 51 8.59 -12.64 6.41
C SER A 51 9.07 -13.84 7.26
N ASP A 52 9.99 -14.64 6.71
CA ASP A 52 10.62 -15.74 7.42
C ASP A 52 11.34 -15.28 8.71
N SER A 53 11.82 -14.05 8.74
CA SER A 53 12.42 -13.39 9.92
C SER A 53 11.41 -12.94 10.97
N LYS A 54 10.11 -13.16 10.72
CA LYS A 54 8.97 -12.75 11.55
C LYS A 54 8.85 -11.23 11.73
N THR A 55 9.24 -10.50 10.70
CA THR A 55 9.04 -9.04 10.58
C THR A 55 7.97 -8.76 9.55
N TYR A 56 7.25 -7.65 9.73
CA TYR A 56 6.35 -7.15 8.69
C TYR A 56 7.18 -6.61 7.52
N GLU A 57 6.81 -6.99 6.32
CA GLU A 57 7.43 -6.55 5.08
C GLU A 57 6.35 -6.29 4.03
N GLY A 58 6.66 -5.48 3.02
CA GLY A 58 5.78 -5.23 1.89
C GLY A 58 5.69 -3.76 1.50
N ILE A 59 5.05 -3.52 0.36
CA ILE A 59 4.88 -2.18 -0.22
C ILE A 59 4.24 -1.22 0.78
N ASP A 60 3.13 -1.65 1.38
CA ASP A 60 2.36 -0.82 2.31
C ASP A 60 3.07 -0.67 3.66
N VAL A 61 3.90 -1.64 4.05
CA VAL A 61 4.76 -1.53 5.25
C VAL A 61 5.78 -0.42 5.06
N ASP A 62 6.56 -0.45 3.97
CA ASP A 62 7.57 0.56 3.68
C ASP A 62 6.96 1.97 3.52
N ILE A 63 5.80 2.07 2.82
CA ILE A 63 5.10 3.35 2.64
C ILE A 63 4.58 3.86 3.99
N ALA A 64 3.99 3.01 4.82
CA ALA A 64 3.43 3.39 6.12
C ALA A 64 4.51 3.84 7.10
N GLU A 65 5.62 3.12 7.18
CA GLU A 65 6.75 3.49 8.03
C GLU A 65 7.31 4.88 7.67
N GLU A 66 7.54 5.14 6.38
CA GLU A 66 8.05 6.43 5.92
C GLU A 66 7.01 7.56 6.10
N ALA A 67 5.72 7.31 5.78
CA ALA A 67 4.68 8.31 5.95
C ALA A 67 4.47 8.66 7.44
N CYS A 68 4.43 7.66 8.33
CA CYS A 68 4.36 7.86 9.77
C CYS A 68 5.57 8.64 10.29
N ARG A 69 6.79 8.30 9.85
CA ARG A 69 8.01 9.02 10.20
C ARG A 69 7.92 10.51 9.83
N ARG A 70 7.39 10.84 8.64
CA ARG A 70 7.23 12.24 8.18
C ARG A 70 6.26 13.05 9.05
N ILE A 71 5.25 12.40 9.61
CA ILE A 71 4.27 13.09 10.48
C ILE A 71 4.60 12.99 11.98
N GLY A 72 5.75 12.38 12.34
CA GLY A 72 6.20 12.25 13.73
C GLY A 72 5.46 11.15 14.49
N TYR A 73 5.07 10.07 13.82
CA TYR A 73 4.46 8.86 14.37
C TYR A 73 5.36 7.65 14.14
N ARG A 74 5.09 6.57 14.88
CA ARG A 74 5.62 5.23 14.63
C ARG A 74 4.49 4.33 14.15
N ALA A 75 4.72 3.63 13.05
CA ALA A 75 3.78 2.62 12.57
C ALA A 75 3.87 1.36 13.44
N GLU A 76 2.73 0.76 13.76
CA GLU A 76 2.63 -0.56 14.39
C GLU A 76 1.59 -1.38 13.63
N PHE A 77 1.99 -2.57 13.16
CA PHE A 77 1.14 -3.39 12.31
C PHE A 77 0.46 -4.48 13.12
N LYS A 78 -0.78 -4.78 12.75
CA LYS A 78 -1.60 -5.81 13.35
C LYS A 78 -2.32 -6.60 12.28
N ILE A 79 -2.06 -7.90 12.20
CA ILE A 79 -2.85 -8.78 11.33
C ILE A 79 -4.24 -8.94 11.92
N ILE A 80 -5.23 -8.67 11.09
CA ILE A 80 -6.67 -8.79 11.40
C ILE A 80 -7.35 -9.67 10.36
N ARG A 81 -8.54 -10.13 10.66
CA ARG A 81 -9.42 -10.71 9.65
C ARG A 81 -10.02 -9.59 8.80
N TRP A 82 -9.79 -9.64 7.49
CA TRP A 82 -10.23 -8.59 6.59
C TRP A 82 -11.76 -8.48 6.48
N ASP A 83 -12.46 -9.58 6.58
CA ASP A 83 -13.93 -9.62 6.60
C ASP A 83 -14.53 -8.95 7.85
N ASP A 84 -13.77 -8.83 8.94
CA ASP A 84 -14.15 -8.17 10.20
C ASP A 84 -13.54 -6.75 10.37
N LYS A 85 -12.87 -6.20 9.36
CA LYS A 85 -12.11 -4.94 9.44
C LYS A 85 -12.88 -3.77 10.03
N ASP A 86 -14.17 -3.67 9.70
CA ASP A 86 -15.03 -2.59 10.18
C ASP A 86 -15.21 -2.66 11.70
N THR A 87 -15.34 -3.86 12.25
CA THR A 87 -15.40 -4.08 13.70
C THR A 87 -14.10 -3.66 14.40
N TYR A 88 -12.94 -3.96 13.79
CA TYR A 88 -11.64 -3.59 14.35
C TYR A 88 -11.45 -2.08 14.44
N ILE A 89 -11.81 -1.34 13.39
CA ILE A 89 -11.63 0.11 13.34
C ILE A 89 -12.68 0.85 14.16
N GLU A 90 -13.94 0.38 14.20
CA GLU A 90 -15.01 0.98 14.99
C GLU A 90 -14.79 0.83 16.49
N ASN A 91 -14.24 -0.30 16.92
CA ASN A 91 -13.92 -0.56 18.33
C ASN A 91 -12.57 0.05 18.78
N GLY A 92 -11.83 0.71 17.88
CA GLY A 92 -10.52 1.27 18.19
C GLY A 92 -9.43 0.21 18.46
N ASN A 93 -9.62 -1.02 17.95
CA ASN A 93 -8.59 -2.07 18.04
C ASN A 93 -7.42 -1.79 17.09
N VAL A 94 -7.66 -0.99 16.05
CA VAL A 94 -6.69 -0.38 15.14
C VAL A 94 -7.12 1.05 14.87
N ASP A 95 -6.15 1.92 14.56
CA ASP A 95 -6.41 3.33 14.25
C ASP A 95 -6.84 3.51 12.80
N CYS A 96 -6.27 2.69 11.92
CA CYS A 96 -6.57 2.74 10.49
C CYS A 96 -6.46 1.35 9.84
N LEU A 97 -7.05 1.24 8.64
CA LEU A 97 -6.93 0.10 7.74
C LEU A 97 -6.02 0.49 6.59
N TRP A 98 -4.93 -0.28 6.40
CA TRP A 98 -3.94 -0.02 5.37
C TRP A 98 -3.40 -1.34 4.83
N GLY A 99 -3.85 -1.76 3.68
CA GLY A 99 -3.54 -3.03 3.05
C GLY A 99 -4.17 -3.08 1.68
N SER A 100 -3.63 -2.34 0.69
CA SER A 100 -4.19 -2.29 -0.66
C SER A 100 -5.69 -1.94 -0.69
N PHE A 101 -6.16 -1.08 0.23
CA PHE A 101 -7.57 -0.82 0.41
C PHE A 101 -8.11 0.21 -0.59
N SER A 102 -9.03 -0.23 -1.45
CA SER A 102 -9.68 0.63 -2.46
C SER A 102 -10.63 1.62 -1.83
N MET A 103 -10.44 2.90 -2.16
CA MET A 103 -11.32 4.01 -1.76
C MET A 103 -12.63 4.02 -2.56
N ASP A 104 -12.58 3.55 -3.82
CA ASP A 104 -13.66 3.69 -4.80
C ASP A 104 -14.98 3.14 -4.30
N GLY A 105 -16.01 4.01 -4.27
CA GLY A 105 -17.35 3.70 -3.78
C GLY A 105 -17.45 3.49 -2.26
N ARG A 106 -16.43 3.88 -1.51
CA ARG A 106 -16.36 3.86 -0.04
C ARG A 106 -15.99 5.21 0.55
N GLU A 107 -16.03 6.27 -0.25
CA GLU A 107 -15.62 7.62 0.12
C GLU A 107 -16.39 8.11 1.35
N ASP A 108 -17.68 7.77 1.42
CA ASP A 108 -18.56 8.14 2.52
C ASP A 108 -18.51 7.17 3.72
N ALA A 109 -17.84 6.03 3.62
CA ALA A 109 -17.78 5.05 4.71
C ALA A 109 -16.71 5.37 5.75
N TYR A 110 -15.60 5.98 5.33
CA TYR A 110 -14.43 6.27 6.16
C TYR A 110 -13.97 7.71 6.01
N GLN A 111 -13.05 8.15 6.88
CA GLN A 111 -12.14 9.24 6.56
C GLN A 111 -10.93 8.65 5.85
N TRP A 112 -10.45 9.29 4.78
CA TRP A 112 -9.39 8.75 3.94
C TRP A 112 -8.15 9.64 3.92
N ALA A 113 -6.98 9.02 4.03
CA ALA A 113 -5.72 9.62 3.61
C ALA A 113 -5.27 8.99 2.29
N GLY A 114 -4.80 9.82 1.36
CA GLY A 114 -4.44 9.39 0.01
C GLY A 114 -5.36 9.95 -1.07
N PRO A 115 -5.49 9.30 -2.27
CA PRO A 115 -4.88 8.00 -2.62
C PRO A 115 -3.35 8.06 -2.74
N TYR A 116 -2.67 7.01 -2.27
CA TYR A 116 -1.21 6.93 -2.37
C TYR A 116 -0.73 6.21 -3.65
N MET A 117 -1.51 5.27 -4.18
CA MET A 117 -1.23 4.58 -5.44
C MET A 117 -2.50 4.09 -6.13
N THR A 118 -2.35 3.51 -7.32
CA THR A 118 -3.41 2.82 -8.05
C THR A 118 -3.02 1.37 -8.28
N SER A 119 -4.01 0.49 -8.39
CA SER A 119 -3.86 -0.92 -8.72
C SER A 119 -5.05 -1.36 -9.57
N LYS A 120 -4.86 -2.37 -10.43
CA LYS A 120 -5.94 -2.90 -11.26
C LYS A 120 -6.60 -4.08 -10.58
N GLN A 121 -7.92 -4.14 -10.64
CA GLN A 121 -8.65 -5.37 -10.31
C GLN A 121 -8.70 -6.24 -11.57
N CYS A 122 -8.04 -7.38 -11.52
CA CYS A 122 -7.84 -8.26 -12.66
C CYS A 122 -8.47 -9.63 -12.42
N VAL A 123 -8.68 -10.37 -13.51
CA VAL A 123 -9.19 -11.74 -13.48
C VAL A 123 -8.11 -12.71 -13.91
N LEU A 124 -7.88 -13.71 -13.07
CA LEU A 124 -6.97 -14.83 -13.30
C LEU A 124 -7.75 -16.07 -13.68
N VAL A 125 -7.33 -16.76 -14.74
CA VAL A 125 -7.91 -18.02 -15.21
C VAL A 125 -6.80 -19.03 -15.48
N ARG A 126 -7.14 -20.32 -15.57
CA ARG A 126 -6.19 -21.34 -16.03
C ARG A 126 -5.90 -21.17 -17.53
N THR A 127 -4.70 -21.52 -17.97
CA THR A 127 -4.32 -21.43 -19.39
C THR A 127 -5.10 -22.36 -20.30
N ASP A 128 -5.65 -23.47 -19.77
CA ASP A 128 -6.52 -24.42 -20.49
C ASP A 128 -8.00 -24.00 -20.50
N SER A 129 -8.34 -22.84 -19.91
CA SER A 129 -9.70 -22.28 -19.90
C SER A 129 -10.08 -21.67 -21.24
N ASP A 130 -11.37 -21.69 -21.55
CA ASP A 130 -12.02 -21.03 -22.70
C ASP A 130 -12.37 -19.55 -22.42
N ILE A 131 -11.96 -18.98 -21.27
CA ILE A 131 -12.26 -17.61 -20.87
C ILE A 131 -11.10 -16.70 -21.33
N TYR A 132 -11.34 -15.82 -22.28
CA TYR A 132 -10.36 -14.87 -22.84
C TYR A 132 -10.74 -13.41 -22.58
N THR A 133 -12.00 -13.13 -22.38
CA THR A 133 -12.56 -11.80 -22.12
C THR A 133 -13.44 -11.80 -20.87
N LEU A 134 -13.77 -10.63 -20.34
CA LEU A 134 -14.72 -10.53 -19.22
C LEU A 134 -16.09 -11.12 -19.57
N ASN A 135 -16.55 -10.98 -20.83
CA ASN A 135 -17.82 -11.54 -21.27
C ASN A 135 -17.89 -13.08 -21.19
N ASP A 136 -16.75 -13.76 -21.32
CA ASP A 136 -16.67 -15.22 -21.21
C ASP A 136 -16.89 -15.73 -19.79
N LEU A 137 -16.88 -14.82 -18.79
CA LEU A 137 -17.27 -15.15 -17.41
C LEU A 137 -18.78 -15.39 -17.25
N ASN A 138 -19.60 -15.12 -18.27
CA ASN A 138 -21.02 -15.38 -18.22
C ASN A 138 -21.30 -16.87 -17.94
N GLY A 139 -22.07 -17.14 -16.88
CA GLY A 139 -22.35 -18.52 -16.43
C GLY A 139 -21.17 -19.27 -15.82
N LYS A 140 -20.04 -18.61 -15.53
CA LYS A 140 -18.86 -19.20 -14.88
C LYS A 140 -18.88 -18.97 -13.36
N LYS A 141 -18.06 -19.75 -12.65
CA LYS A 141 -17.84 -19.65 -11.19
C LYS A 141 -16.63 -18.80 -10.91
N VAL A 142 -16.79 -17.75 -10.12
CA VAL A 142 -15.71 -16.82 -9.79
C VAL A 142 -15.40 -16.86 -8.30
N ALA A 143 -14.12 -16.95 -7.94
CA ALA A 143 -13.63 -16.82 -6.57
C ALA A 143 -13.10 -15.41 -6.33
N VAL A 144 -13.36 -14.89 -5.13
CA VAL A 144 -12.90 -13.58 -4.65
C VAL A 144 -12.58 -13.66 -3.17
N GLN A 145 -11.81 -12.69 -2.65
CA GLN A 145 -11.74 -12.48 -1.22
C GLN A 145 -12.97 -11.70 -0.74
N ALA A 146 -13.50 -12.08 0.41
CA ALA A 146 -14.69 -11.45 1.01
C ALA A 146 -14.44 -9.98 1.34
N THR A 147 -15.48 -9.16 1.22
CA THR A 147 -15.50 -7.70 1.50
C THR A 147 -14.52 -6.86 0.67
N THR A 148 -13.98 -7.45 -0.42
CA THR A 148 -13.11 -6.75 -1.38
C THR A 148 -13.89 -6.11 -2.52
N LYS A 149 -13.19 -5.32 -3.35
CA LYS A 149 -13.82 -4.67 -4.51
C LYS A 149 -14.26 -5.65 -5.59
N PRO A 150 -13.50 -6.70 -5.95
CA PRO A 150 -13.99 -7.73 -6.87
C PRO A 150 -15.27 -8.41 -6.41
N GLU A 151 -15.41 -8.73 -5.12
CA GLU A 151 -16.65 -9.29 -4.58
C GLU A 151 -17.83 -8.34 -4.81
N GLU A 152 -17.65 -7.07 -4.45
CA GLU A 152 -18.68 -6.04 -4.64
C GLU A 152 -19.10 -5.92 -6.09
N ILE A 153 -18.14 -5.90 -7.04
CA ILE A 153 -18.39 -5.79 -8.46
C ILE A 153 -19.29 -6.93 -8.96
N PHE A 154 -18.94 -8.18 -8.63
CA PHE A 154 -19.70 -9.34 -9.09
C PHE A 154 -21.04 -9.49 -8.39
N LEU A 155 -21.14 -9.23 -7.08
CA LEU A 155 -22.39 -9.36 -6.32
C LEU A 155 -23.38 -8.23 -6.62
N LYS A 156 -22.92 -6.98 -6.70
CA LYS A 156 -23.78 -5.82 -6.94
C LYS A 156 -23.98 -5.52 -8.42
N ARG A 157 -23.20 -6.12 -9.33
CA ARG A 157 -23.15 -5.77 -10.75
C ARG A 157 -23.00 -4.27 -10.94
N SER A 158 -22.05 -3.71 -10.23
CA SER A 158 -21.87 -2.26 -10.09
C SER A 158 -21.36 -1.56 -11.37
N ALA A 159 -21.03 -2.32 -12.42
CA ALA A 159 -20.73 -1.81 -13.75
C ALA A 159 -21.56 -2.52 -14.82
N SER A 160 -21.97 -1.80 -15.87
CA SER A 160 -22.83 -2.31 -16.96
C SER A 160 -22.20 -3.47 -17.74
N ASP A 161 -20.88 -3.55 -17.71
CA ASP A 161 -20.08 -4.48 -18.53
C ASP A 161 -19.66 -5.75 -17.77
N ILE A 162 -20.14 -5.92 -16.52
CA ILE A 162 -19.87 -7.11 -15.72
C ILE A 162 -20.84 -8.23 -16.11
N PRO A 163 -20.35 -9.38 -16.60
CA PRO A 163 -21.19 -10.48 -17.02
C PRO A 163 -21.92 -11.13 -15.85
N MET A 164 -23.00 -11.87 -16.19
CA MET A 164 -23.76 -12.63 -15.21
C MET A 164 -23.02 -13.95 -14.92
N VAL A 165 -22.22 -13.96 -13.87
CA VAL A 165 -21.54 -15.18 -13.41
C VAL A 165 -22.58 -16.16 -12.80
N GLU A 166 -22.29 -17.46 -12.85
CA GLU A 166 -23.13 -18.49 -12.21
C GLU A 166 -23.14 -18.32 -10.69
N SER A 167 -21.95 -18.16 -10.11
CA SER A 167 -21.76 -18.06 -8.66
C SER A 167 -20.52 -17.26 -8.33
N VAL A 168 -20.57 -16.49 -7.23
CA VAL A 168 -19.44 -15.85 -6.60
C VAL A 168 -19.11 -16.61 -5.31
N TYR A 169 -17.88 -17.10 -5.20
CA TYR A 169 -17.37 -17.78 -4.00
C TYR A 169 -16.44 -16.84 -3.25
N SER A 170 -16.90 -16.38 -2.11
CA SER A 170 -16.17 -15.46 -1.25
C SER A 170 -15.38 -16.26 -0.21
N PHE A 171 -14.08 -16.04 -0.16
CA PHE A 171 -13.17 -16.66 0.78
C PHE A 171 -12.64 -15.62 1.78
N VAL A 172 -12.31 -16.05 2.98
CA VAL A 172 -11.71 -15.14 3.97
C VAL A 172 -10.31 -14.73 3.52
N GLU A 173 -9.53 -15.69 3.04
CA GLU A 173 -8.16 -15.48 2.59
C GLU A 173 -8.06 -15.58 1.06
N THR A 174 -7.26 -14.69 0.45
CA THR A 174 -7.02 -14.71 -1.02
C THR A 174 -6.39 -16.02 -1.47
N GLU A 175 -5.54 -16.65 -0.64
CA GLU A 175 -4.91 -17.94 -0.92
C GLU A 175 -5.93 -19.05 -1.14
N GLU A 176 -7.04 -19.01 -0.43
CA GLU A 176 -8.12 -19.98 -0.58
C GLU A 176 -8.82 -19.81 -1.93
N ALA A 177 -9.02 -18.56 -2.37
CA ALA A 177 -9.57 -18.26 -3.70
C ALA A 177 -8.66 -18.79 -4.82
N PHE A 178 -7.34 -18.56 -4.73
CA PHE A 178 -6.37 -19.12 -5.67
C PHE A 178 -6.31 -20.66 -5.60
N ALA A 179 -6.43 -21.24 -4.41
CA ALA A 179 -6.48 -22.69 -4.26
C ALA A 179 -7.74 -23.30 -4.90
N ALA A 180 -8.88 -22.62 -4.82
CA ALA A 180 -10.12 -23.04 -5.48
C ALA A 180 -9.96 -23.04 -7.01
N LEU A 181 -9.32 -22.01 -7.59
CA LEU A 181 -8.99 -21.96 -9.01
C LEU A 181 -8.02 -23.07 -9.42
N ARG A 182 -6.96 -23.30 -8.62
CA ARG A 182 -5.98 -24.36 -8.86
C ARG A 182 -6.60 -25.74 -8.88
N LYS A 183 -7.56 -26.00 -7.99
CA LYS A 183 -8.26 -27.29 -7.89
C LYS A 183 -9.40 -27.43 -8.90
N GLY A 184 -9.73 -26.40 -9.67
CA GLY A 184 -10.83 -26.41 -10.64
C GLY A 184 -12.21 -26.35 -10.00
N TYR A 185 -12.34 -25.88 -8.76
CA TYR A 185 -13.64 -25.66 -8.11
C TYR A 185 -14.35 -24.41 -8.63
N VAL A 186 -13.55 -23.45 -9.13
CA VAL A 186 -14.00 -22.25 -9.83
C VAL A 186 -13.29 -22.11 -11.16
N ASP A 187 -13.84 -21.30 -12.05
CA ASP A 187 -13.34 -21.07 -13.40
C ASP A 187 -12.38 -19.89 -13.44
N ALA A 188 -12.56 -18.91 -12.57
CA ALA A 188 -11.79 -17.68 -12.48
C ALA A 188 -11.60 -17.24 -11.03
N CYS A 189 -10.57 -16.42 -10.78
CA CYS A 189 -10.35 -15.72 -9.53
C CYS A 189 -10.07 -14.24 -9.82
N ALA A 190 -10.62 -13.31 -9.03
CA ALA A 190 -10.38 -11.89 -9.21
C ALA A 190 -9.69 -11.28 -7.98
N SER A 191 -8.67 -10.46 -8.24
CA SER A 191 -7.85 -9.81 -7.22
C SER A 191 -7.06 -8.64 -7.81
N HIS A 192 -6.29 -7.94 -6.98
CA HIS A 192 -5.34 -6.93 -7.43
C HIS A 192 -4.25 -7.52 -8.34
N ASP A 193 -3.84 -6.78 -9.34
CA ASP A 193 -2.78 -7.14 -10.30
C ASP A 193 -1.45 -7.51 -9.62
N TYR A 194 -1.01 -6.73 -8.63
CA TYR A 194 0.19 -7.02 -7.84
C TYR A 194 0.09 -8.36 -7.09
N ARG A 195 -1.08 -8.64 -6.49
CA ARG A 195 -1.34 -9.90 -5.79
C ARG A 195 -1.32 -11.09 -6.73
N ILE A 196 -1.96 -10.95 -7.88
CA ILE A 196 -1.91 -11.95 -8.95
C ILE A 196 -0.47 -12.13 -9.45
N GLY A 197 0.27 -11.03 -9.65
CA GLY A 197 1.66 -11.05 -10.07
C GLY A 197 2.54 -11.89 -9.14
N THR A 198 2.41 -11.67 -7.83
CA THR A 198 3.13 -12.47 -6.81
C THR A 198 2.76 -13.95 -6.89
N TYR A 199 1.47 -14.28 -6.98
CA TYR A 199 1.02 -15.66 -7.14
C TYR A 199 1.59 -16.32 -8.41
N LEU A 200 1.72 -15.57 -9.50
CA LEU A 200 2.22 -16.06 -10.77
C LEU A 200 3.74 -16.26 -10.80
N LYS A 201 4.53 -15.63 -9.92
CA LYS A 201 6.01 -15.79 -9.92
C LYS A 201 6.45 -17.27 -9.99
N ASN A 202 5.65 -18.17 -9.42
CA ASN A 202 5.93 -19.60 -9.39
C ASN A 202 5.02 -20.46 -10.29
N ALA A 203 4.15 -19.87 -11.11
CA ALA A 203 3.10 -20.62 -11.81
C ALA A 203 2.67 -20.02 -13.17
N LEU A 204 3.48 -19.17 -13.80
CA LEU A 204 3.17 -18.46 -15.05
C LEU A 204 2.63 -19.35 -16.19
N SER A 205 3.14 -20.58 -16.33
CA SER A 205 2.72 -21.49 -17.41
C SER A 205 1.33 -22.10 -17.24
N LYS A 206 0.73 -21.98 -16.05
CA LYS A 206 -0.55 -22.62 -15.70
C LYS A 206 -1.73 -21.66 -15.72
N TYR A 207 -1.46 -20.37 -15.70
CA TYR A 207 -2.49 -19.35 -15.59
C TYR A 207 -2.23 -18.21 -16.55
N ARG A 208 -3.28 -17.46 -16.90
CA ARG A 208 -3.21 -16.17 -17.57
C ARG A 208 -4.12 -15.17 -16.90
N VAL A 209 -3.73 -13.92 -16.94
CA VAL A 209 -4.57 -12.79 -16.56
C VAL A 209 -5.33 -12.35 -17.81
N LEU A 210 -6.60 -11.99 -17.67
CA LEU A 210 -7.33 -11.39 -18.78
C LEU A 210 -6.77 -9.99 -19.07
N ASP A 211 -6.72 -9.62 -20.35
CA ASP A 211 -6.24 -8.29 -20.76
C ASP A 211 -7.16 -7.16 -20.27
N GLN A 212 -8.44 -7.45 -20.11
CA GLN A 212 -9.43 -6.51 -19.59
C GLN A 212 -9.40 -6.51 -18.07
N GLU A 213 -9.25 -5.33 -17.47
CA GLU A 213 -9.41 -5.13 -16.04
C GLU A 213 -10.88 -4.96 -15.65
N LEU A 214 -11.25 -5.38 -14.45
CA LEU A 214 -12.57 -5.10 -13.88
C LEU A 214 -12.73 -3.62 -13.55
N MET A 215 -11.70 -3.01 -12.99
CA MET A 215 -11.58 -1.58 -12.71
C MET A 215 -10.16 -1.22 -12.28
N THR A 216 -9.82 0.07 -12.38
CA THR A 216 -8.69 0.65 -11.66
C THR A 216 -9.14 1.08 -10.27
N SER A 217 -8.43 0.64 -9.23
CA SER A 217 -8.65 1.00 -7.83
C SER A 217 -7.70 2.10 -7.38
N HIS A 218 -8.21 3.08 -6.64
CA HIS A 218 -7.42 4.09 -5.94
C HIS A 218 -7.20 3.62 -4.50
N LEU A 219 -5.94 3.38 -4.11
CA LEU A 219 -5.60 2.83 -2.81
C LEU A 219 -5.37 3.93 -1.79
N GLY A 220 -6.01 3.82 -0.64
CA GLY A 220 -5.92 4.79 0.44
C GLY A 220 -5.86 4.15 1.81
N VAL A 221 -5.67 4.99 2.82
CA VAL A 221 -5.67 4.61 4.24
C VAL A 221 -7.00 5.04 4.85
N ALA A 222 -7.77 4.08 5.34
CA ALA A 222 -9.10 4.31 5.90
C ALA A 222 -9.05 4.47 7.43
N PHE A 223 -9.69 5.52 7.91
CA PHE A 223 -9.89 5.80 9.34
C PHE A 223 -11.38 5.80 9.67
N SER A 224 -11.73 5.50 10.92
CA SER A 224 -13.11 5.70 11.38
C SER A 224 -13.54 7.16 11.21
N LYS A 225 -14.82 7.41 11.04
CA LYS A 225 -15.35 8.78 10.90
C LYS A 225 -15.10 9.67 12.15
N GLY A 226 -14.92 9.06 13.29
CA GLY A 226 -14.64 9.76 14.55
C GLY A 226 -13.16 9.97 14.84
N PHE A 227 -12.25 9.51 13.99
CA PHE A 227 -10.81 9.65 14.20
C PHE A 227 -10.36 11.11 14.06
N ASP A 228 -9.20 11.46 14.66
CA ASP A 228 -8.64 12.82 14.58
C ASP A 228 -8.33 13.22 13.12
N SER A 229 -9.17 14.08 12.58
CA SER A 229 -9.04 14.56 11.17
C SER A 229 -7.73 15.30 10.92
N ASN A 230 -7.07 15.85 11.94
CA ASN A 230 -5.76 16.51 11.77
C ASN A 230 -4.67 15.47 11.47
N VAL A 231 -4.70 14.30 12.10
CA VAL A 231 -3.78 13.19 11.79
C VAL A 231 -4.03 12.67 10.37
N VAL A 232 -5.29 12.46 9.98
CA VAL A 232 -5.67 12.02 8.64
C VAL A 232 -5.16 13.00 7.57
N GLN A 233 -5.33 14.30 7.78
CA GLN A 233 -4.84 15.34 6.86
C GLN A 233 -3.33 15.38 6.76
N LYS A 234 -2.61 15.27 7.90
CA LYS A 234 -1.14 15.21 7.90
C LYS A 234 -0.63 13.98 7.15
N LEU A 235 -1.24 12.82 7.39
CA LEU A 235 -0.87 11.59 6.68
C LEU A 235 -1.14 11.71 5.17
N SER A 236 -2.30 12.27 4.79
CA SER A 236 -2.61 12.51 3.38
C SER A 236 -1.61 13.46 2.72
N ALA A 237 -1.18 14.52 3.43
CA ALA A 237 -0.15 15.43 2.93
C ALA A 237 1.21 14.74 2.76
N ALA A 238 1.63 13.92 3.73
CA ALA A 238 2.87 13.14 3.65
C ALA A 238 2.85 12.14 2.48
N LEU A 239 1.74 11.43 2.25
CA LEU A 239 1.59 10.53 1.11
C LEU A 239 1.67 11.26 -0.23
N ASN A 240 1.06 12.46 -0.33
CA ASN A 240 1.16 13.29 -1.53
C ASN A 240 2.58 13.81 -1.77
N GLU A 241 3.30 14.16 -0.71
CA GLU A 241 4.71 14.53 -0.79
C GLU A 241 5.56 13.37 -1.28
N MET A 242 5.37 12.15 -0.73
CA MET A 242 6.08 10.93 -1.13
C MET A 242 5.81 10.53 -2.59
N LYS A 243 4.62 10.83 -3.12
CA LYS A 243 4.34 10.70 -4.55
C LYS A 243 5.12 11.72 -5.37
N SER A 244 5.17 12.97 -4.92
CA SER A 244 5.79 14.07 -5.66
C SER A 244 7.31 14.01 -5.67
N ASP A 245 7.93 13.51 -4.61
CA ASP A 245 9.38 13.39 -4.48
C ASP A 245 9.95 12.04 -4.98
N GLY A 246 9.06 11.13 -5.44
CA GLY A 246 9.43 9.83 -6.00
C GLY A 246 9.69 8.73 -4.98
N THR A 247 9.47 8.98 -3.68
CA THR A 247 9.68 8.00 -2.61
C THR A 247 8.81 6.75 -2.82
N ILE A 248 7.54 6.92 -3.21
CA ILE A 248 6.64 5.78 -3.48
C ILE A 248 7.16 4.96 -4.67
N ASP A 249 7.60 5.60 -5.74
CA ASP A 249 8.16 4.89 -6.90
C ASP A 249 9.46 4.14 -6.55
N GLU A 250 10.26 4.69 -5.64
CA GLU A 250 11.47 4.01 -5.15
C GLU A 250 11.14 2.78 -4.31
N ILE A 251 10.13 2.88 -3.45
CA ILE A 251 9.62 1.74 -2.67
C ILE A 251 9.08 0.67 -3.60
N MET A 252 8.21 1.03 -4.56
CA MET A 252 7.62 0.08 -5.51
C MET A 252 8.66 -0.75 -6.26
N ARG A 253 9.76 -0.12 -6.70
CA ARG A 253 10.85 -0.81 -7.41
C ARG A 253 11.56 -1.91 -6.61
N LYS A 254 11.43 -1.93 -5.28
CA LYS A 254 11.99 -3.02 -4.46
C LYS A 254 11.19 -4.33 -4.59
N TYR A 255 9.93 -4.23 -5.02
CA TYR A 255 8.99 -5.36 -5.06
C TYR A 255 8.66 -5.84 -6.49
N GLU A 256 9.18 -5.18 -7.52
CA GLU A 256 9.13 -5.60 -8.93
C GLU A 256 10.14 -6.75 -9.19
#